data_ab9e1598d4bbcb8f32fa8e9ca5c07e9e
#
_entry.id   ab9e1598d4bbcb8f32fa8e9ca5c07e9e
#
_cell.length_a   1.000
_cell.length_b   1.000
_cell.length_c   1.000
_cell.angle_alpha   90.00
_cell.angle_beta   90.00
_cell.angle_gamma   90.00
#
_symmetry.space_group_name_H-M   'P 1'
#
loop_
_entity.id
_entity.type
_entity.pdbx_description
1 polymer ?
#
loop_
_entity_poly.entity_id
_entity_poly.type
_entity_poly.pdbx_seq_one_letter_code
_entity_poly.pdbx_strand_id
1 'polypeptide(L)'
;MFTVDYYELPDGKNPVEDFIDSLPLKMRAKAFYELALLEEYGNALREPYSKQIEDGLFELRIKFASDITRIFYFFVVNNRIILTNGFDKKTMKTPKTELALAKKYKEDYERRVLKL
;
A
#
# COMPACT_ATOMS: atom_id res chain seq x y z
N MET A 1 -1.51 -16.98 6.69
CA MET A 1 -0.54 -15.96 6.26
C MET A 1 -0.93 -15.40 4.91
N PHE A 2 -0.69 -14.12 4.70
CA PHE A 2 -1.00 -13.43 3.44
C PHE A 2 0.26 -13.22 2.63
N THR A 3 0.10 -13.10 1.31
CA THR A 3 1.20 -12.79 0.42
C THR A 3 1.05 -11.34 -0.05
N VAL A 4 2.10 -10.56 0.09
CA VAL A 4 2.10 -9.16 -0.35
C VAL A 4 2.77 -9.08 -1.71
N ASP A 5 2.04 -8.58 -2.70
CA ASP A 5 2.54 -8.33 -4.05
C ASP A 5 2.49 -6.84 -4.36
N TYR A 6 3.38 -6.40 -5.22
CA TYR A 6 3.49 -5.00 -5.63
C TYR A 6 2.83 -4.83 -6.98
N TYR A 7 1.91 -3.86 -7.08
CA TYR A 7 1.31 -3.52 -8.37
C TYR A 7 2.39 -3.05 -9.35
N GLU A 8 2.31 -3.54 -10.56
CA GLU A 8 3.24 -3.20 -11.62
C GLU A 8 2.46 -2.61 -12.80
N LEU A 9 2.90 -1.45 -13.31
CA LEU A 9 2.27 -0.82 -14.46
C LEU A 9 2.50 -1.69 -15.71
N PRO A 10 1.70 -1.48 -16.77
CA PRO A 10 1.89 -2.23 -18.02
C PRO A 10 3.30 -2.11 -18.59
N ASP A 11 4.01 -1.00 -18.35
CA ASP A 11 5.37 -0.79 -18.82
C ASP A 11 6.44 -1.38 -17.90
N GLY A 12 6.03 -2.05 -16.81
CA GLY A 12 6.95 -2.68 -15.88
C GLY A 12 7.37 -1.83 -14.70
N LYS A 13 6.96 -0.58 -14.64
CA LYS A 13 7.27 0.28 -13.49
C LYS A 13 6.55 -0.22 -12.25
N ASN A 14 7.23 -0.13 -11.11
CA ASN A 14 6.71 -0.59 -9.82
C ASN A 14 6.65 0.59 -8.85
N PRO A 15 5.47 1.24 -8.73
CA PRO A 15 5.36 2.47 -7.94
C PRO A 15 5.76 2.32 -6.47
N VAL A 16 5.35 1.23 -5.82
CA VAL A 16 5.65 1.05 -4.39
C VAL A 16 7.11 0.69 -4.17
N GLU A 17 7.68 -0.16 -5.01
CA GLU A 17 9.10 -0.50 -4.91
C GLU A 17 9.96 0.76 -5.06
N ASP A 18 9.67 1.56 -6.08
CA ASP A 18 10.38 2.81 -6.32
C ASP A 18 10.22 3.77 -5.14
N PHE A 19 9.00 3.85 -4.61
CA PHE A 19 8.73 4.71 -3.46
C PHE A 19 9.52 4.27 -2.23
N ILE A 20 9.52 2.99 -1.91
CA ILE A 20 10.26 2.46 -0.75
C ILE A 20 11.75 2.69 -0.92
N ASP A 21 12.27 2.48 -2.13
CA ASP A 21 13.70 2.69 -2.42
C ASP A 21 14.11 4.14 -2.24
N SER A 22 13.17 5.08 -2.37
CA SER A 22 13.43 6.51 -2.18
C SER A 22 13.40 6.96 -0.72
N LEU A 23 12.93 6.11 0.20
CA LEU A 23 12.81 6.48 1.60
C LEU A 23 14.16 6.51 2.31
N PRO A 24 14.30 7.37 3.33
CA PRO A 24 15.46 7.31 4.20
C PRO A 24 15.61 5.92 4.81
N LEU A 25 16.84 5.51 5.08
CA LEU A 25 17.16 4.15 5.49
C LEU A 25 16.29 3.63 6.64
N LYS A 26 16.11 4.42 7.69
CA LYS A 26 15.35 3.98 8.86
C LYS A 26 13.85 3.86 8.56
N MET A 27 13.30 4.77 7.76
CA MET A 27 11.91 4.69 7.34
C MET A 27 11.70 3.49 6.42
N ARG A 28 12.66 3.20 5.53
CA ARG A 28 12.61 2.03 4.67
C ARG A 28 12.57 0.74 5.49
N ALA A 29 13.42 0.63 6.51
CA ALA A 29 13.43 -0.53 7.40
C ALA A 29 12.09 -0.68 8.11
N LYS A 30 11.50 0.43 8.58
CA LYS A 30 10.20 0.42 9.22
C LYS A 30 9.12 -0.01 8.25
N ALA A 31 9.20 0.42 6.98
CA ALA A 31 8.26 0.02 5.94
C ALA A 31 8.27 -1.51 5.77
N PHE A 32 9.43 -2.12 5.68
CA PHE A 32 9.53 -3.58 5.55
C PHE A 32 9.01 -4.29 6.80
N TYR A 33 9.25 -3.74 7.97
CA TYR A 33 8.71 -4.29 9.21
C TYR A 33 7.17 -4.28 9.18
N GLU A 34 6.57 -3.18 8.76
CA GLU A 34 5.11 -3.06 8.70
C GLU A 34 4.51 -3.96 7.61
N LEU A 35 5.22 -4.12 6.49
CA LEU A 35 4.78 -5.06 5.46
C LEU A 35 4.80 -6.51 5.97
N ALA A 36 5.77 -6.86 6.82
CA ALA A 36 5.80 -8.17 7.46
C ALA A 36 4.60 -8.36 8.40
N LEU A 37 4.21 -7.32 9.14
CA LEU A 37 3.01 -7.35 9.96
C LEU A 37 1.76 -7.57 9.09
N LEU A 38 1.71 -6.90 7.94
CA LEU A 38 0.59 -7.06 7.03
C LEU A 38 0.49 -8.49 6.50
N GLU A 39 1.63 -9.12 6.20
CA GLU A 39 1.66 -10.52 5.78
C GLU A 39 1.16 -11.46 6.89
N GLU A 40 1.50 -11.16 8.13
CA GLU A 40 1.10 -12.00 9.25
C GLU A 40 -0.37 -11.82 9.61
N TYR A 41 -0.83 -10.59 9.72
CA TYR A 41 -2.17 -10.29 10.23
C TYR A 41 -3.22 -10.02 9.15
N GLY A 42 -2.79 -9.59 7.95
CA GLY A 42 -3.69 -9.37 6.83
C GLY A 42 -4.89 -8.49 7.17
N ASN A 43 -6.09 -9.02 6.97
CA ASN A 43 -7.32 -8.29 7.23
C ASN A 43 -7.62 -8.11 8.72
N ALA A 44 -6.85 -8.72 9.60
CA ALA A 44 -6.96 -8.49 11.05
C ALA A 44 -6.14 -7.28 11.51
N LEU A 45 -5.27 -6.74 10.65
CA LEU A 45 -4.47 -5.57 11.01
C LEU A 45 -5.38 -4.35 11.13
N ARG A 46 -5.22 -3.59 12.21
CA ARG A 46 -6.09 -2.47 12.57
C ARG A 46 -5.27 -1.22 12.86
N GLU A 47 -5.96 -0.11 13.15
CA GLU A 47 -5.28 1.09 13.60
C GLU A 47 -4.43 0.79 14.85
N PRO A 48 -3.28 1.43 15.00
CA PRO A 48 -2.76 2.54 14.20
C PRO A 48 -2.03 2.12 12.92
N TYR A 49 -1.91 0.83 12.63
CA TYR A 49 -1.11 0.33 11.49
C TYR A 49 -1.86 0.39 10.18
N SER A 50 -3.16 0.14 10.20
CA SER A 50 -3.96 0.07 8.98
C SER A 50 -5.32 0.73 9.18
N LYS A 51 -5.81 1.37 8.12
CA LYS A 51 -7.12 2.01 8.10
C LYS A 51 -7.81 1.75 6.77
N GLN A 52 -9.09 1.36 6.83
CA GLN A 52 -9.91 1.24 5.65
C GLN A 52 -10.28 2.63 5.14
N ILE A 53 -10.15 2.86 3.85
CA ILE A 53 -10.44 4.16 3.24
C ILE A 53 -11.78 4.09 2.51
N GLU A 54 -11.79 3.63 1.24
CA GLU A 54 -13.02 3.48 0.46
C GLU A 54 -12.74 2.57 -0.73
N ASP A 55 -13.80 2.06 -1.36
CA ASP A 55 -13.72 1.22 -2.55
C ASP A 55 -12.82 -0.01 -2.39
N GLY A 56 -12.79 -0.56 -1.18
CA GLY A 56 -11.96 -1.73 -0.88
C GLY A 56 -10.49 -1.43 -0.71
N LEU A 57 -10.12 -0.16 -0.67
CA LEU A 57 -8.74 0.27 -0.43
C LEU A 57 -8.47 0.49 1.04
N PHE A 58 -7.28 0.14 1.46
CA PHE A 58 -6.76 0.32 2.80
C PHE A 58 -5.48 1.12 2.76
N GLU A 59 -5.14 1.74 3.87
CA GLU A 59 -3.95 2.55 4.01
C GLU A 59 -3.08 1.96 5.09
N LEU A 60 -1.86 1.55 4.74
CA LEU A 60 -0.86 1.11 5.69
C LEU A 60 -0.11 2.35 6.16
N ARG A 61 -0.05 2.56 7.46
CA ARG A 61 0.61 3.72 8.07
C ARG A 61 1.96 3.30 8.62
N ILE A 62 3.00 3.97 8.15
CA ILE A 62 4.37 3.69 8.57
C ILE A 62 4.89 4.94 9.27
N LYS A 63 5.03 4.84 10.58
CA LYS A 63 5.47 5.97 11.40
C LYS A 63 6.87 5.72 11.93
N PHE A 64 7.77 6.69 11.72
CA PHE A 64 9.08 6.69 12.32
C PHE A 64 9.38 8.09 12.84
N ALA A 65 9.56 8.22 14.16
CA ALA A 65 9.68 9.51 14.84
C ALA A 65 8.43 10.36 14.53
N SER A 66 8.59 11.56 13.99
CA SER A 66 7.46 12.43 13.63
C SER A 66 7.01 12.28 12.18
N ASP A 67 7.71 11.45 11.40
CA ASP A 67 7.39 11.27 9.98
C ASP A 67 6.41 10.14 9.78
N ILE A 68 5.45 10.35 8.88
CA ILE A 68 4.45 9.34 8.54
C ILE A 68 4.45 9.15 7.04
N THR A 69 4.60 7.89 6.64
CA THR A 69 4.54 7.46 5.25
C THR A 69 3.36 6.52 5.10
N ARG A 70 2.72 6.52 3.96
CA ARG A 70 1.54 5.70 3.71
C ARG A 70 1.67 4.91 2.42
N ILE A 71 1.10 3.68 2.45
CA ILE A 71 1.04 2.82 1.27
C ILE A 71 -0.40 2.32 1.17
N PHE A 72 -1.04 2.51 0.02
CA PHE A 72 -2.37 1.97 -0.24
C PHE A 72 -2.28 0.51 -0.67
N TYR A 73 -3.29 -0.26 -0.30
CA TYR A 73 -3.36 -1.67 -0.69
C TYR A 73 -4.81 -2.14 -0.73
N PHE A 74 -5.01 -3.29 -1.39
CA PHE A 74 -6.31 -3.96 -1.40
C PHE A 74 -6.10 -5.47 -1.38
N PHE A 75 -7.16 -6.19 -1.02
CA PHE A 75 -7.13 -7.65 -0.92
C PHE A 75 -7.69 -8.28 -2.20
N VAL A 76 -7.10 -9.40 -2.59
CA VAL A 76 -7.64 -10.25 -3.63
C VAL A 76 -7.76 -11.67 -3.08
N VAL A 77 -8.40 -12.57 -3.84
CA VAL A 77 -8.64 -13.95 -3.39
C VAL A 77 -7.30 -14.67 -3.09
N ASN A 78 -7.41 -15.75 -2.34
CA ASN A 78 -6.25 -16.59 -1.96
C ASN A 78 -5.24 -15.86 -1.06
N ASN A 79 -5.76 -15.01 -0.16
CA ASN A 79 -4.95 -14.30 0.84
C ASN A 79 -3.82 -13.48 0.23
N ARG A 80 -4.09 -12.80 -0.89
CA ARG A 80 -3.14 -11.92 -1.53
C ARG A 80 -3.48 -10.47 -1.27
N ILE A 81 -2.46 -9.66 -1.12
CA ILE A 81 -2.57 -8.23 -0.87
C ILE A 81 -1.75 -7.51 -1.94
N ILE A 82 -2.35 -6.52 -2.60
CA ILE A 82 -1.71 -5.79 -3.68
C ILE A 82 -1.44 -4.36 -3.21
N LEU A 83 -0.18 -3.97 -3.21
CA LEU A 83 0.22 -2.60 -2.86
C LEU A 83 0.16 -1.74 -4.13
N THR A 84 -0.52 -0.60 -4.06
CA THR A 84 -0.74 0.23 -5.26
C THR A 84 0.25 1.38 -5.39
N ASN A 85 0.31 2.24 -4.39
CA ASN A 85 1.20 3.40 -4.40
C ASN A 85 1.46 3.87 -2.98
N GLY A 86 2.57 4.60 -2.81
CA GLY A 86 2.95 5.15 -1.53
C GLY A 86 3.18 6.65 -1.62
N PHE A 87 3.09 7.33 -0.49
CA PHE A 87 3.29 8.78 -0.43
C PHE A 87 3.62 9.21 1.00
N ASP A 88 4.31 10.35 1.11
CA ASP A 88 4.56 10.99 2.40
C ASP A 88 3.33 11.77 2.80
N LYS A 89 2.88 11.59 4.04
CA LYS A 89 1.71 12.29 4.51
C LYS A 89 2.10 13.51 5.34
N LYS A 90 1.74 14.67 4.84
CA LYS A 90 2.02 15.94 5.50
C LYS A 90 0.80 16.54 6.18
N THR A 91 -0.39 15.97 5.96
CA THR A 91 -1.64 16.42 6.57
C THR A 91 -2.41 15.23 7.12
N MET A 92 -3.43 15.51 7.93
CA MET A 92 -4.28 14.45 8.50
C MET A 92 -5.17 13.78 7.45
N LYS A 93 -5.48 14.50 6.36
CA LYS A 93 -6.35 13.98 5.31
C LYS A 93 -5.56 13.21 4.28
N THR A 94 -6.16 12.15 3.76
CA THR A 94 -5.60 11.42 2.61
C THR A 94 -5.70 12.30 1.36
N PRO A 95 -4.59 12.54 0.66
CA PRO A 95 -4.62 13.35 -0.57
C PRO A 95 -5.51 12.70 -1.63
N LYS A 96 -6.40 13.52 -2.20
CA LYS A 96 -7.35 13.04 -3.23
C LYS A 96 -6.63 12.52 -4.47
N THR A 97 -5.52 13.13 -4.84
CA THR A 97 -4.73 12.70 -6.01
C THR A 97 -4.14 11.32 -5.81
N GLU A 98 -3.61 11.04 -4.61
CA GLU A 98 -3.05 9.73 -4.31
C GLU A 98 -4.13 8.67 -4.23
N LEU A 99 -5.28 9.01 -3.66
CA LEU A 99 -6.40 8.07 -3.61
C LEU A 99 -6.94 7.76 -5.00
N ALA A 100 -7.06 8.77 -5.86
CA ALA A 100 -7.51 8.57 -7.24
C ALA A 100 -6.54 7.67 -7.99
N LEU A 101 -5.23 7.83 -7.76
CA LEU A 101 -4.21 6.99 -8.37
C LEU A 101 -4.34 5.54 -7.89
N ALA A 102 -4.58 5.34 -6.59
CA ALA A 102 -4.77 4.00 -6.04
C ALA A 102 -5.98 3.30 -6.68
N LYS A 103 -7.08 4.03 -6.86
CA LYS A 103 -8.28 3.49 -7.51
C LYS A 103 -7.99 3.11 -8.95
N LYS A 104 -7.25 3.93 -9.67
CA LYS A 104 -6.86 3.66 -11.05
C LYS A 104 -6.00 2.39 -11.14
N TYR A 105 -5.04 2.25 -10.26
CA TYR A 105 -4.16 1.08 -10.23
C TYR A 105 -4.93 -0.19 -9.85
N LYS A 106 -5.83 -0.09 -8.89
CA LYS A 106 -6.68 -1.22 -8.52
C LYS A 106 -7.54 -1.68 -9.69
N GLU A 107 -8.17 -0.74 -10.40
CA GLU A 107 -9.00 -1.04 -11.55
C GLU A 107 -8.17 -1.68 -12.67
N ASP A 108 -6.98 -1.15 -12.94
CA ASP A 108 -6.10 -1.73 -13.95
C ASP A 108 -5.68 -3.16 -13.59
N TYR A 109 -5.34 -3.36 -12.31
CA TYR A 109 -4.97 -4.69 -11.83
C TYR A 109 -6.12 -5.69 -12.01
N GLU A 110 -7.31 -5.29 -11.62
CA GLU A 110 -8.50 -6.16 -11.74
C GLU A 110 -8.78 -6.52 -13.20
N ARG A 111 -8.69 -5.53 -14.08
CA ARG A 111 -8.97 -5.76 -15.50
C ARG A 111 -7.87 -6.58 -16.18
N ARG A 112 -6.62 -6.23 -15.96
CA ARG A 112 -5.47 -6.77 -16.71
C ARG A 112 -4.94 -8.07 -16.11
N VAL A 113 -4.87 -8.17 -14.79
CA VAL A 113 -4.29 -9.32 -14.10
C VAL A 113 -5.36 -10.31 -13.67
N LEU A 114 -6.42 -9.84 -13.02
CA LEU A 114 -7.52 -10.72 -12.57
C LEU A 114 -8.53 -11.01 -13.67
N LYS A 115 -8.54 -10.20 -14.71
CA LYS A 115 -9.43 -10.37 -15.88
C LYS A 115 -10.91 -10.33 -15.50
N LEU A 116 -11.25 -9.42 -14.62
CA LEU A 116 -12.64 -9.21 -14.20
C LEU A 116 -13.41 -8.34 -15.18
#